data_deb3a95df28d8327143d4c5bb7e472bb
#
_entry.id   deb3a95df28d8327143d4c5bb7e472bb
#
_cell.length_a   1.000
_cell.length_b   1.000
_cell.length_c   1.000
_cell.angle_alpha   90.00
_cell.angle_beta   90.00
_cell.angle_gamma   90.00
#
_symmetry.space_group_name_H-M   'P 1'
#
loop_
_entity.id
_entity.type
_entity.pdbx_description
1 polymer ?
#
loop_
_entity_poly.entity_id
_entity_poly.type
_entity_poly.pdbx_seq_one_letter_code
_entity_poly.pdbx_strand_id
1 'polypeptide(L)'
;MTSAAQAQECLSEPGTIGFLPKLDTDPYFQVAGEGAQEAADEMGGTVIQAAPSQATAEAQVEFINNLVTQGVDVIAISGNDANAVAPALQRAAANGVRVISYDSDVAAEARSLFVNQALGTSLAQMMLQSMSDMIGEGEFAILSSTPTATNQNAWIEQMKGELESNSDYADLELVTVVYGEESEQINQQQALALAQTYPDLKGIIVPAGIGLPAAARALEEAGKVGDIKLTGLAPASLIRKYIEEGSVQDIWWNVTDLGYLAYHAAQALAMCDITGAPGESFEAGRLGSYEIGDNGEVVLGPAKIVTPENLDEFKF
;
A
#
# COMPACT_ATOMS: atom_id res chain seq x y z
N MET A 1 36.56 17.36 8.72
CA MET A 1 35.80 17.53 9.96
C MET A 1 34.68 16.49 9.89
N THR A 2 34.84 15.42 10.61
CA THR A 2 33.82 14.37 10.73
C THR A 2 32.69 14.92 11.61
N SER A 3 31.55 15.23 11.01
CA SER A 3 30.31 15.48 11.77
C SER A 3 30.03 14.19 12.55
N ALA A 4 30.14 14.25 13.87
CA ALA A 4 29.58 13.18 14.69
C ALA A 4 28.06 13.22 14.45
N ALA A 5 27.51 12.13 13.91
CA ALA A 5 26.07 11.92 13.94
C ALA A 5 25.66 12.05 15.41
N GLN A 6 24.84 13.05 15.76
CA GLN A 6 24.24 13.12 17.07
C GLN A 6 23.41 11.85 17.25
N ALA A 7 23.76 11.05 18.25
CA ALA A 7 22.90 9.92 18.63
C ALA A 7 21.53 10.50 18.98
N GLN A 8 20.50 10.04 18.29
CA GLN A 8 19.12 10.43 18.59
C GLN A 8 18.80 10.01 20.02
N GLU A 9 18.31 10.93 20.84
CA GLU A 9 17.90 10.61 22.21
C GLU A 9 16.67 9.71 22.19
N CYS A 10 16.64 8.70 23.08
CA CYS A 10 15.50 7.85 23.25
C CYS A 10 14.41 8.60 24.01
N LEU A 11 13.19 8.52 23.54
CA LEU A 11 12.05 9.07 24.26
C LEU A 11 11.75 8.22 25.50
N SER A 12 11.36 8.88 26.59
CA SER A 12 10.91 8.21 27.83
C SER A 12 9.39 7.98 27.88
N GLU A 13 8.66 8.65 27.00
CA GLU A 13 7.20 8.57 26.84
C GLU A 13 6.87 8.61 25.34
N PRO A 14 5.67 8.13 24.93
CA PRO A 14 5.26 8.12 23.52
C PRO A 14 5.31 9.53 22.91
N GLY A 15 5.95 9.63 21.74
CA GLY A 15 6.20 10.88 21.03
C GLY A 15 5.13 11.23 19.99
N THR A 16 5.47 12.22 19.18
CA THR A 16 4.64 12.70 18.06
C THR A 16 5.07 12.05 16.76
N ILE A 17 4.15 11.33 16.11
CA ILE A 17 4.36 10.68 14.82
C ILE A 17 3.69 11.48 13.70
N GLY A 18 4.46 11.92 12.73
CA GLY A 18 3.94 12.47 11.47
C GLY A 18 3.55 11.32 10.55
N PHE A 19 2.27 11.11 10.30
CA PHE A 19 1.73 10.05 9.45
C PHE A 19 1.44 10.63 8.05
N LEU A 20 2.26 10.25 7.07
CA LEU A 20 2.29 10.84 5.73
C LEU A 20 1.93 9.80 4.66
N PRO A 21 0.65 9.75 4.23
CA PRO A 21 0.19 8.87 3.16
C PRO A 21 0.58 9.39 1.77
N LYS A 22 0.21 8.62 0.73
CA LYS A 22 0.38 9.02 -0.68
C LYS A 22 -0.56 10.15 -1.08
N LEU A 23 -1.81 10.13 -0.59
CA LEU A 23 -2.89 10.99 -1.03
C LEU A 23 -3.94 11.16 0.08
N ASP A 24 -4.51 12.36 0.22
CA ASP A 24 -5.53 12.70 1.23
C ASP A 24 -6.93 12.16 0.89
N THR A 25 -7.23 12.03 -0.39
CA THR A 25 -8.57 11.63 -0.88
C THR A 25 -8.76 10.13 -1.00
N ASP A 26 -7.72 9.32 -0.81
CA ASP A 26 -7.81 7.87 -0.87
C ASP A 26 -8.38 7.31 0.45
N PRO A 27 -9.56 6.65 0.44
CA PRO A 27 -10.16 6.04 1.62
C PRO A 27 -9.26 5.01 2.33
N TYR A 28 -8.40 4.33 1.59
CA TYR A 28 -7.40 3.40 2.14
C TYR A 28 -6.52 4.08 3.20
N PHE A 29 -5.99 5.25 2.86
CA PHE A 29 -5.12 5.98 3.78
C PHE A 29 -5.87 6.65 4.93
N GLN A 30 -7.15 6.97 4.76
CA GLN A 30 -7.99 7.45 5.85
C GLN A 30 -8.15 6.35 6.92
N VAL A 31 -8.43 5.11 6.51
CA VAL A 31 -8.56 3.96 7.40
C VAL A 31 -7.22 3.58 8.06
N ALA A 32 -6.11 3.64 7.33
CA ALA A 32 -4.78 3.46 7.93
C ALA A 32 -4.51 4.53 9.00
N GLY A 33 -4.88 5.80 8.71
CA GLY A 33 -4.77 6.91 9.67
C GLY A 33 -5.63 6.73 10.92
N GLU A 34 -6.82 6.16 10.80
CA GLU A 34 -7.68 5.81 11.94
C GLU A 34 -7.01 4.76 12.83
N GLY A 35 -6.37 3.73 12.24
CA GLY A 35 -5.62 2.72 12.98
C GLY A 35 -4.41 3.31 13.72
N ALA A 36 -3.68 4.23 13.09
CA ALA A 36 -2.59 4.93 13.75
C ALA A 36 -3.08 5.81 14.92
N GLN A 37 -4.26 6.45 14.77
CA GLN A 37 -4.87 7.24 15.83
C GLN A 37 -5.34 6.36 17.00
N GLU A 38 -5.95 5.20 16.72
CA GLU A 38 -6.33 4.21 17.75
C GLU A 38 -5.12 3.83 18.61
N ALA A 39 -4.00 3.49 17.99
CA ALA A 39 -2.77 3.15 18.69
C ALA A 39 -2.21 4.34 19.49
N ALA A 40 -2.28 5.56 18.95
CA ALA A 40 -1.85 6.76 19.66
C ALA A 40 -2.69 7.03 20.93
N ASP A 41 -3.99 6.87 20.83
CA ASP A 41 -4.92 7.05 21.96
C ASP A 41 -4.66 6.01 23.06
N GLU A 42 -4.36 4.76 22.69
CA GLU A 42 -4.02 3.70 23.64
C GLU A 42 -2.68 3.94 24.35
N MET A 43 -1.67 4.40 23.61
CA MET A 43 -0.32 4.62 24.15
C MET A 43 -0.15 6.00 24.83
N GLY A 44 -1.07 6.95 24.59
CA GLY A 44 -0.99 8.31 25.12
C GLY A 44 -0.03 9.22 24.33
N GLY A 45 0.27 8.88 23.08
CA GLY A 45 1.09 9.69 22.18
C GLY A 45 0.26 10.55 21.23
N THR A 46 0.88 11.06 20.15
CA THR A 46 0.23 11.97 19.19
C THR A 46 0.46 11.53 17.76
N VAL A 47 -0.56 11.62 16.92
CA VAL A 47 -0.47 11.50 15.46
C VAL A 47 -0.75 12.85 14.82
N ILE A 48 0.13 13.29 13.92
CA ILE A 48 -0.13 14.39 13.00
C ILE A 48 -0.34 13.78 11.62
N GLN A 49 -1.59 13.75 11.17
CA GLN A 49 -1.90 13.32 9.83
C GLN A 49 -1.60 14.45 8.84
N ALA A 50 -0.73 14.17 7.86
CA ALA A 50 -0.22 15.15 6.92
C ALA A 50 -0.26 14.55 5.51
N ALA A 51 -1.32 14.80 4.77
CA ALA A 51 -1.60 14.16 3.50
C ALA A 51 -1.58 15.14 2.33
N PRO A 52 -0.83 14.86 1.24
CA PRO A 52 -0.86 15.69 0.03
C PRO A 52 -2.15 15.49 -0.76
N SER A 53 -2.58 16.53 -1.45
CA SER A 53 -3.74 16.46 -2.37
C SER A 53 -3.39 15.94 -3.78
N GLN A 54 -2.12 15.62 -4.01
CA GLN A 54 -1.62 15.04 -5.25
C GLN A 54 -0.63 13.92 -4.92
N ALA A 55 -0.76 12.78 -5.58
CA ALA A 55 0.11 11.61 -5.38
C ALA A 55 1.45 11.80 -6.10
N THR A 56 2.24 12.81 -5.70
CA THR A 56 3.57 13.10 -6.26
C THR A 56 4.62 13.19 -5.17
N ALA A 57 5.87 12.85 -5.52
CA ALA A 57 7.00 12.97 -4.61
C ALA A 57 7.26 14.41 -4.19
N GLU A 58 7.09 15.37 -5.09
CA GLU A 58 7.27 16.80 -4.83
C GLU A 58 6.33 17.28 -3.73
N ALA A 59 5.05 16.89 -3.82
CA ALA A 59 4.07 17.23 -2.78
C ALA A 59 4.46 16.58 -1.44
N GLN A 60 4.89 15.31 -1.42
CA GLN A 60 5.35 14.66 -0.19
C GLN A 60 6.60 15.34 0.42
N VAL A 61 7.54 15.80 -0.41
CA VAL A 61 8.74 16.53 0.08
C VAL A 61 8.36 17.79 0.84
N GLU A 62 7.33 18.53 0.42
CA GLU A 62 6.83 19.69 1.16
C GLU A 62 6.29 19.30 2.53
N PHE A 63 5.51 18.21 2.61
CA PHE A 63 4.96 17.68 3.86
C PHE A 63 6.04 17.14 4.79
N ILE A 64 7.08 16.45 4.27
CA ILE A 64 8.24 16.02 5.07
C ILE A 64 8.89 17.22 5.74
N ASN A 65 9.17 18.29 4.99
CA ASN A 65 9.80 19.51 5.53
C ASN A 65 8.91 20.19 6.58
N ASN A 66 7.60 20.20 6.37
CA ASN A 66 6.63 20.76 7.31
C ASN A 66 6.59 19.95 8.61
N LEU A 67 6.58 18.63 8.57
CA LEU A 67 6.61 17.74 9.74
C LEU A 67 7.90 17.93 10.54
N VAL A 68 9.05 18.03 9.88
CA VAL A 68 10.32 18.37 10.55
C VAL A 68 10.24 19.72 11.27
N THR A 69 9.63 20.73 10.64
CA THR A 69 9.45 22.07 11.23
C THR A 69 8.49 22.05 12.42
N GLN A 70 7.51 21.17 12.42
CA GLN A 70 6.57 20.94 13.52
C GLN A 70 7.19 20.17 14.69
N GLY A 71 8.40 19.60 14.50
CA GLY A 71 9.13 18.91 15.54
C GLY A 71 8.59 17.52 15.86
N VAL A 72 8.13 16.77 14.83
CA VAL A 72 7.75 15.38 15.03
C VAL A 72 8.97 14.52 15.38
N ASP A 73 8.76 13.48 16.17
CA ASP A 73 9.83 12.56 16.59
C ASP A 73 10.10 11.49 15.52
N VAL A 74 9.04 11.05 14.83
CA VAL A 74 9.12 10.07 13.73
C VAL A 74 8.24 10.52 12.56
N ILE A 75 8.70 10.26 11.34
CA ILE A 75 7.88 10.31 10.13
C ILE A 75 7.59 8.86 9.70
N ALA A 76 6.31 8.50 9.64
CA ALA A 76 5.81 7.28 9.03
C ALA A 76 5.23 7.64 7.65
N ILE A 77 5.89 7.20 6.58
CA ILE A 77 5.54 7.58 5.19
C ILE A 77 5.16 6.38 4.33
N SER A 78 4.12 6.54 3.51
CA SER A 78 3.87 5.69 2.34
C SER A 78 4.35 6.44 1.10
N GLY A 79 5.45 5.97 0.47
CA GLY A 79 6.16 6.73 -0.55
C GLY A 79 5.46 6.72 -1.92
N ASN A 80 5.33 7.87 -2.58
CA ASN A 80 4.90 7.96 -3.98
C ASN A 80 6.01 7.58 -4.97
N ASP A 81 7.26 7.91 -4.63
CA ASP A 81 8.47 7.53 -5.37
C ASP A 81 9.60 7.35 -4.35
N ALA A 82 10.10 6.11 -4.24
CA ALA A 82 11.09 5.73 -3.23
C ALA A 82 12.38 6.56 -3.30
N ASN A 83 12.84 6.87 -4.49
CA ASN A 83 14.10 7.57 -4.72
C ASN A 83 13.95 9.09 -4.63
N ALA A 84 12.84 9.62 -5.13
CA ALA A 84 12.61 11.06 -5.17
C ALA A 84 12.39 11.67 -3.77
N VAL A 85 11.75 10.93 -2.84
CA VAL A 85 11.56 11.40 -1.45
C VAL A 85 12.79 11.16 -0.56
N ALA A 86 13.68 10.23 -0.91
CA ALA A 86 14.81 9.82 -0.07
C ALA A 86 15.71 10.98 0.40
N PRO A 87 16.11 11.95 -0.44
CA PRO A 87 16.94 13.08 0.02
C PRO A 87 16.26 13.95 1.09
N ALA A 88 14.92 14.08 1.06
CA ALA A 88 14.19 14.83 2.07
C ALA A 88 14.12 14.05 3.39
N LEU A 89 13.89 12.75 3.34
CA LEU A 89 13.89 11.87 4.51
C LEU A 89 15.26 11.79 5.17
N GLN A 90 16.34 11.71 4.38
CA GLN A 90 17.71 11.74 4.92
C GLN A 90 18.03 13.08 5.61
N ARG A 91 17.51 14.20 5.09
CA ARG A 91 17.62 15.51 5.78
C ARG A 91 16.81 15.54 7.08
N ALA A 92 15.61 14.95 7.09
CA ALA A 92 14.80 14.80 8.30
C ALA A 92 15.58 13.99 9.37
N ALA A 93 16.18 12.86 8.97
CA ALA A 93 17.01 12.05 9.85
C ALA A 93 18.24 12.82 10.39
N ALA A 94 18.90 13.61 9.55
CA ALA A 94 20.02 14.47 9.97
C ALA A 94 19.60 15.57 10.96
N ASN A 95 18.31 15.93 11.01
CA ASN A 95 17.72 16.83 12.00
C ASN A 95 17.16 16.12 13.24
N GLY A 96 17.42 14.81 13.40
CA GLY A 96 17.01 14.06 14.58
C GLY A 96 15.61 13.44 14.50
N VAL A 97 14.93 13.49 13.34
CA VAL A 97 13.64 12.83 13.13
C VAL A 97 13.88 11.40 12.65
N ARG A 98 13.29 10.42 13.28
CA ARG A 98 13.35 9.02 12.80
C ARG A 98 12.42 8.83 11.61
N VAL A 99 12.72 7.84 10.78
CA VAL A 99 11.90 7.56 9.58
C VAL A 99 11.57 6.09 9.52
N ILE A 100 10.29 5.79 9.34
CA ILE A 100 9.80 4.48 8.91
C ILE A 100 8.97 4.64 7.64
N SER A 101 8.87 3.60 6.84
CA SER A 101 7.86 3.53 5.77
C SER A 101 6.76 2.52 6.13
N TYR A 102 5.59 2.70 5.55
CA TYR A 102 4.48 1.75 5.62
C TYR A 102 3.79 1.66 4.26
N ASP A 103 3.08 0.58 3.98
CA ASP A 103 2.38 0.34 2.71
C ASP A 103 3.31 0.34 1.48
N SER A 104 3.80 1.49 1.08
CA SER A 104 4.75 1.66 -0.03
C SER A 104 6.10 2.13 0.50
N ASP A 105 7.12 1.30 0.27
CA ASP A 105 8.45 1.55 0.79
C ASP A 105 9.14 2.76 0.12
N VAL A 106 10.13 3.29 0.83
CA VAL A 106 11.07 4.30 0.33
C VAL A 106 12.46 3.65 0.20
N ALA A 107 13.46 4.38 -0.32
CA ALA A 107 14.82 3.87 -0.41
C ALA A 107 15.31 3.41 0.97
N ALA A 108 15.85 2.19 1.05
CA ALA A 108 16.19 1.53 2.32
C ALA A 108 17.16 2.37 3.19
N GLU A 109 18.07 3.12 2.57
CA GLU A 109 19.00 4.00 3.25
C GLU A 109 18.35 5.30 3.80
N ALA A 110 17.07 5.52 3.52
CA ALA A 110 16.33 6.69 3.99
C ALA A 110 15.35 6.37 5.13
N ARG A 111 15.29 5.13 5.58
CA ARG A 111 14.40 4.65 6.65
C ARG A 111 15.07 3.65 7.58
N SER A 112 14.51 3.44 8.76
CA SER A 112 14.95 2.40 9.70
C SER A 112 14.09 1.13 9.59
N LEU A 113 12.79 1.27 9.35
CA LEU A 113 11.81 0.17 9.26
C LEU A 113 10.89 0.35 8.06
N PHE A 114 10.40 -0.77 7.54
CA PHE A 114 9.30 -0.82 6.59
C PHE A 114 8.18 -1.71 7.13
N VAL A 115 7.01 -1.17 7.37
CA VAL A 115 5.82 -1.91 7.76
C VAL A 115 5.02 -2.27 6.51
N ASN A 116 5.18 -3.53 6.09
CA ASN A 116 4.57 -4.06 4.87
C ASN A 116 3.23 -4.74 5.20
N GLN A 117 2.20 -4.48 4.41
CA GLN A 117 0.87 -5.07 4.56
C GLN A 117 0.86 -6.60 4.38
N ALA A 118 1.66 -7.11 3.44
CA ALA A 118 1.84 -8.53 3.15
C ALA A 118 3.10 -8.73 2.28
N LEU A 119 3.60 -9.96 2.19
CA LEU A 119 4.70 -10.26 1.30
C LEU A 119 4.30 -10.00 -0.16
N GLY A 120 5.10 -9.22 -0.87
CA GLY A 120 4.80 -8.81 -2.25
C GLY A 120 4.65 -9.98 -3.21
N THR A 121 5.47 -11.03 -3.08
CA THR A 121 5.35 -12.28 -3.87
C THR A 121 3.99 -12.94 -3.66
N SER A 122 3.50 -12.97 -2.42
CA SER A 122 2.18 -13.49 -2.08
C SER A 122 1.06 -12.68 -2.76
N LEU A 123 1.15 -11.33 -2.76
CA LEU A 123 0.15 -10.47 -3.38
C LEU A 123 0.10 -10.65 -4.90
N ALA A 124 1.26 -10.72 -5.56
CA ALA A 124 1.34 -10.97 -7.00
C ALA A 124 0.71 -12.31 -7.39
N GLN A 125 1.04 -13.38 -6.65
CA GLN A 125 0.46 -14.71 -6.85
C GLN A 125 -1.05 -14.71 -6.60
N MET A 126 -1.54 -14.03 -5.54
CA MET A 126 -2.97 -13.96 -5.25
C MET A 126 -3.75 -13.20 -6.33
N MET A 127 -3.19 -12.13 -6.91
CA MET A 127 -3.81 -11.42 -8.03
C MET A 127 -3.89 -12.28 -9.28
N LEU A 128 -2.83 -13.02 -9.61
CA LEU A 128 -2.84 -13.95 -10.74
C LEU A 128 -3.76 -15.13 -10.49
N GLN A 129 -3.76 -15.70 -9.28
CA GLN A 129 -4.65 -16.79 -8.92
C GLN A 129 -6.12 -16.35 -9.02
N SER A 130 -6.45 -15.18 -8.47
CA SER A 130 -7.79 -14.60 -8.57
C SER A 130 -8.19 -14.39 -10.03
N MET A 131 -7.30 -13.86 -10.88
CA MET A 131 -7.58 -13.70 -12.31
C MET A 131 -7.78 -15.04 -12.99
N SER A 132 -6.91 -16.03 -12.74
CA SER A 132 -7.04 -17.39 -13.27
C SER A 132 -8.36 -18.05 -12.86
N ASP A 133 -8.74 -17.94 -11.60
CA ASP A 133 -10.01 -18.51 -11.08
C ASP A 133 -11.23 -17.85 -11.75
N MET A 134 -11.16 -16.56 -12.08
CA MET A 134 -12.28 -15.81 -12.66
C MET A 134 -12.44 -16.00 -14.17
N ILE A 135 -11.35 -16.09 -14.94
CA ILE A 135 -11.42 -16.15 -16.41
C ILE A 135 -10.97 -17.49 -17.00
N GLY A 136 -10.23 -18.30 -16.24
CA GLY A 136 -9.67 -19.58 -16.67
C GLY A 136 -8.50 -19.41 -17.65
N GLU A 137 -8.74 -18.81 -18.80
CA GLU A 137 -7.77 -18.60 -19.90
C GLU A 137 -8.04 -17.30 -20.66
N GLY A 138 -7.01 -16.74 -21.29
CA GLY A 138 -7.10 -15.65 -22.28
C GLY A 138 -6.49 -14.34 -21.81
N GLU A 139 -6.86 -13.27 -22.51
CA GLU A 139 -6.25 -11.95 -22.37
C GLU A 139 -6.69 -11.23 -21.08
N PHE A 140 -5.73 -10.66 -20.38
CA PHE A 140 -5.98 -9.70 -19.31
C PHE A 140 -5.01 -8.52 -19.40
N ALA A 141 -5.39 -7.39 -18.77
CA ALA A 141 -4.57 -6.21 -18.64
C ALA A 141 -4.31 -5.89 -17.17
N ILE A 142 -3.33 -5.02 -16.89
CA ILE A 142 -3.14 -4.41 -15.59
C ILE A 142 -3.40 -2.91 -15.70
N LEU A 143 -4.29 -2.39 -14.84
CA LEU A 143 -4.55 -0.96 -14.66
C LEU A 143 -4.00 -0.55 -13.30
N SER A 144 -2.76 -0.06 -13.30
CA SER A 144 -1.99 0.27 -12.10
C SER A 144 -2.17 1.73 -11.67
N SER A 145 -1.53 2.10 -10.56
CA SER A 145 -1.51 3.45 -9.98
C SER A 145 -0.70 4.43 -10.83
N THR A 146 0.56 4.64 -10.51
CA THR A 146 1.47 5.53 -11.24
C THR A 146 2.72 4.77 -11.72
N PRO A 147 3.43 5.26 -12.75
CA PRO A 147 4.67 4.63 -13.23
C PRO A 147 5.79 4.57 -12.17
N THR A 148 5.71 5.37 -11.13
CA THR A 148 6.73 5.47 -10.05
C THR A 148 6.33 4.77 -8.76
N ALA A 149 5.11 4.23 -8.68
CA ALA A 149 4.60 3.57 -7.48
C ALA A 149 5.41 2.31 -7.14
N THR A 150 6.12 2.34 -6.01
CA THR A 150 7.12 1.34 -5.65
C THR A 150 6.51 -0.05 -5.46
N ASN A 151 5.44 -0.15 -4.67
CA ASN A 151 4.79 -1.42 -4.35
C ASN A 151 4.08 -2.03 -5.57
N GLN A 152 3.25 -1.27 -6.28
CA GLN A 152 2.54 -1.78 -7.46
C GLN A 152 3.52 -2.23 -8.55
N ASN A 153 4.58 -1.48 -8.81
CA ASN A 153 5.58 -1.87 -9.81
C ASN A 153 6.32 -3.15 -9.42
N ALA A 154 6.63 -3.34 -8.13
CA ALA A 154 7.22 -4.58 -7.65
C ALA A 154 6.27 -5.78 -7.85
N TRP A 155 4.97 -5.62 -7.57
CA TRP A 155 3.98 -6.68 -7.81
C TRP A 155 3.81 -6.99 -9.30
N ILE A 156 3.82 -5.97 -10.17
CA ILE A 156 3.74 -6.15 -11.63
C ILE A 156 4.94 -6.96 -12.14
N GLU A 157 6.15 -6.65 -11.71
CA GLU A 157 7.35 -7.41 -12.12
C GLU A 157 7.31 -8.85 -11.59
N GLN A 158 6.81 -9.06 -10.38
CA GLN A 158 6.61 -10.41 -9.83
C GLN A 158 5.53 -11.19 -10.61
N MET A 159 4.39 -10.55 -10.96
CA MET A 159 3.36 -11.17 -11.80
C MET A 159 3.92 -11.57 -13.18
N LYS A 160 4.72 -10.72 -13.81
CA LYS A 160 5.39 -11.05 -15.08
C LYS A 160 6.34 -12.26 -14.94
N GLY A 161 7.12 -12.30 -13.85
CA GLY A 161 7.99 -13.43 -13.56
C GLY A 161 7.23 -14.75 -13.34
N GLU A 162 6.09 -14.71 -12.63
CA GLU A 162 5.19 -15.87 -12.47
C GLU A 162 4.59 -16.32 -13.81
N LEU A 163 4.11 -15.40 -14.65
CA LEU A 163 3.58 -15.73 -15.99
C LEU A 163 4.63 -16.40 -16.89
N GLU A 164 5.91 -16.05 -16.74
CA GLU A 164 6.99 -16.64 -17.53
C GLU A 164 7.44 -18.01 -17.01
N SER A 165 7.35 -18.24 -15.70
CA SER A 165 8.00 -19.41 -15.06
C SER A 165 7.02 -20.43 -14.48
N ASN A 166 5.78 -20.07 -14.19
CA ASN A 166 4.79 -20.91 -13.53
C ASN A 166 3.75 -21.43 -14.53
N SER A 167 3.73 -22.75 -14.73
CA SER A 167 2.79 -23.41 -15.67
C SER A 167 1.32 -23.27 -15.28
N ASP A 168 1.01 -22.95 -14.03
CA ASP A 168 -0.37 -22.79 -13.57
C ASP A 168 -1.05 -21.56 -14.20
N TYR A 169 -0.26 -20.63 -14.72
CA TYR A 169 -0.73 -19.41 -15.40
C TYR A 169 -0.43 -19.41 -16.91
N ALA A 170 -0.07 -20.56 -17.50
CA ALA A 170 0.33 -20.64 -18.90
C ALA A 170 -0.78 -20.24 -19.90
N ASP A 171 -2.05 -20.31 -19.47
CA ASP A 171 -3.21 -19.97 -20.27
C ASP A 171 -3.65 -18.50 -20.13
N LEU A 172 -2.96 -17.71 -19.28
CA LEU A 172 -3.18 -16.27 -19.11
C LEU A 172 -2.22 -15.47 -19.98
N GLU A 173 -2.74 -14.47 -20.69
CA GLU A 173 -1.95 -13.55 -21.52
C GLU A 173 -2.08 -12.12 -21.04
N LEU A 174 -0.99 -11.55 -20.50
CA LEU A 174 -0.91 -10.13 -20.13
C LEU A 174 -0.67 -9.28 -21.39
N VAL A 175 -1.72 -8.60 -21.89
CA VAL A 175 -1.64 -7.82 -23.13
C VAL A 175 -1.03 -6.43 -22.95
N THR A 176 -1.21 -5.79 -21.79
CA THR A 176 -0.67 -4.45 -21.51
C THR A 176 -0.74 -4.08 -20.03
N VAL A 177 0.06 -3.07 -19.66
CA VAL A 177 -0.03 -2.36 -18.39
C VAL A 177 -0.31 -0.89 -18.68
N VAL A 178 -1.33 -0.33 -18.05
CA VAL A 178 -1.70 1.10 -18.13
C VAL A 178 -1.81 1.69 -16.72
N TYR A 179 -1.84 3.02 -16.62
CA TYR A 179 -1.80 3.72 -15.34
C TYR A 179 -2.99 4.67 -15.18
N GLY A 180 -3.59 4.68 -13.99
CA GLY A 180 -4.76 5.47 -13.63
C GLY A 180 -4.45 6.75 -12.85
N GLU A 181 -3.15 7.00 -12.54
CA GLU A 181 -2.61 8.22 -11.92
C GLU A 181 -3.33 8.62 -10.61
N GLU A 182 -3.79 7.64 -9.82
CA GLU A 182 -4.61 7.84 -8.62
C GLU A 182 -5.83 8.76 -8.86
N SER A 183 -6.34 8.75 -10.08
CA SER A 183 -7.48 9.54 -10.52
C SER A 183 -8.66 8.66 -10.90
N GLU A 184 -9.81 8.85 -10.24
CA GLU A 184 -11.04 8.13 -10.58
C GLU A 184 -11.37 8.27 -12.07
N GLN A 185 -11.31 9.50 -12.60
CA GLN A 185 -11.63 9.80 -14.00
C GLN A 185 -10.67 9.11 -14.98
N ILE A 186 -9.36 9.09 -14.68
CA ILE A 186 -8.37 8.45 -15.56
C ILE A 186 -8.57 6.93 -15.52
N ASN A 187 -8.80 6.33 -14.34
CA ASN A 187 -9.08 4.91 -14.23
C ASN A 187 -10.32 4.48 -15.02
N GLN A 188 -11.42 5.26 -14.97
CA GLN A 188 -12.61 5.03 -15.79
C GLN A 188 -12.28 5.06 -17.30
N GLN A 189 -11.55 6.08 -17.73
CA GLN A 189 -11.14 6.22 -19.13
C GLN A 189 -10.24 5.07 -19.58
N GLN A 190 -9.28 4.66 -18.77
CA GLN A 190 -8.38 3.55 -19.08
C GLN A 190 -9.12 2.22 -19.15
N ALA A 191 -10.04 1.94 -18.23
CA ALA A 191 -10.84 0.70 -18.26
C ALA A 191 -11.67 0.60 -19.56
N LEU A 192 -12.32 1.70 -19.97
CA LEU A 192 -13.08 1.76 -21.22
C LEU A 192 -12.17 1.65 -22.46
N ALA A 193 -11.00 2.29 -22.44
CA ALA A 193 -10.03 2.22 -23.54
C ALA A 193 -9.48 0.79 -23.70
N LEU A 194 -9.18 0.09 -22.60
CA LEU A 194 -8.78 -1.32 -22.62
C LEU A 194 -9.86 -2.19 -23.28
N ALA A 195 -11.13 -2.05 -22.84
CA ALA A 195 -12.25 -2.81 -23.37
C ALA A 195 -12.56 -2.53 -24.86
N GLN A 196 -12.11 -1.38 -25.39
CA GLN A 196 -12.25 -1.02 -26.81
C GLN A 196 -11.06 -1.49 -27.66
N THR A 197 -9.85 -1.43 -27.09
CA THR A 197 -8.60 -1.74 -27.80
C THR A 197 -8.37 -3.24 -27.90
N TYR A 198 -8.78 -3.99 -26.90
CA TYR A 198 -8.63 -5.45 -26.80
C TYR A 198 -10.00 -6.12 -26.77
N PRO A 199 -10.57 -6.47 -27.92
CA PRO A 199 -11.93 -7.02 -28.01
C PRO A 199 -12.09 -8.38 -27.35
N ASP A 200 -10.99 -9.13 -27.19
CA ASP A 200 -10.94 -10.46 -26.55
C ASP A 200 -10.53 -10.38 -25.05
N LEU A 201 -10.42 -9.17 -24.50
CA LEU A 201 -10.05 -8.94 -23.09
C LEU A 201 -11.08 -9.56 -22.17
N LYS A 202 -10.63 -10.50 -21.31
CA LYS A 202 -11.45 -11.19 -20.31
C LYS A 202 -11.32 -10.66 -18.90
N GLY A 203 -10.21 -9.95 -18.61
CA GLY A 203 -9.99 -9.47 -17.25
C GLY A 203 -9.07 -8.25 -17.14
N ILE A 204 -9.18 -7.55 -16.01
CA ILE A 204 -8.27 -6.45 -15.63
C ILE A 204 -7.87 -6.63 -14.17
N ILE A 205 -6.56 -6.70 -13.90
CA ILE A 205 -6.02 -6.59 -12.55
C ILE A 205 -5.82 -5.12 -12.22
N VAL A 206 -6.39 -4.66 -11.10
CA VAL A 206 -6.34 -3.25 -10.69
C VAL A 206 -5.77 -3.15 -9.26
N PRO A 207 -4.44 -3.14 -9.08
CA PRO A 207 -3.80 -3.10 -7.77
C PRO A 207 -3.79 -1.69 -7.15
N ALA A 208 -4.93 -0.98 -7.21
CA ALA A 208 -5.07 0.40 -6.75
C ALA A 208 -6.47 0.67 -6.19
N GLY A 209 -6.53 1.14 -4.93
CA GLY A 209 -7.78 1.30 -4.17
C GLY A 209 -8.81 2.23 -4.81
N ILE A 210 -8.37 3.30 -5.49
CA ILE A 210 -9.22 4.20 -6.26
C ILE A 210 -9.59 3.58 -7.61
N GLY A 211 -8.67 2.81 -8.20
CA GLY A 211 -8.80 2.29 -9.56
C GLY A 211 -9.87 1.22 -9.71
N LEU A 212 -9.89 0.23 -8.82
CA LEU A 212 -10.80 -0.91 -8.95
C LEU A 212 -12.29 -0.52 -8.92
N PRO A 213 -12.77 0.31 -7.97
CA PRO A 213 -14.15 0.78 -7.99
C PRO A 213 -14.48 1.65 -9.22
N ALA A 214 -13.53 2.47 -9.67
CA ALA A 214 -13.72 3.32 -10.83
C ALA A 214 -13.84 2.49 -12.13
N ALA A 215 -12.97 1.48 -12.30
CA ALA A 215 -13.02 0.56 -13.44
C ALA A 215 -14.34 -0.25 -13.44
N ALA A 216 -14.76 -0.76 -12.28
CA ALA A 216 -16.00 -1.51 -12.15
C ALA A 216 -17.23 -0.69 -12.57
N ARG A 217 -17.34 0.57 -12.08
CA ARG A 217 -18.43 1.48 -12.47
C ARG A 217 -18.41 1.79 -13.98
N ALA A 218 -17.26 2.08 -14.54
CA ALA A 218 -17.13 2.40 -15.96
C ALA A 218 -17.54 1.21 -16.86
N LEU A 219 -17.12 -0.01 -16.51
CA LEU A 219 -17.51 -1.22 -17.23
C LEU A 219 -18.99 -1.54 -17.04
N GLU A 220 -19.58 -1.26 -15.88
CA GLU A 220 -21.03 -1.43 -15.66
C GLU A 220 -21.84 -0.48 -16.55
N GLU A 221 -21.47 0.80 -16.60
CA GLU A 221 -22.12 1.79 -17.47
C GLU A 221 -22.01 1.46 -18.96
N ALA A 222 -20.93 0.79 -19.36
CA ALA A 222 -20.71 0.29 -20.70
C ALA A 222 -21.37 -1.08 -20.98
N GLY A 223 -22.01 -1.69 -19.96
CA GLY A 223 -22.64 -3.02 -20.08
C GLY A 223 -21.62 -4.15 -20.29
N LYS A 224 -20.41 -4.02 -19.77
CA LYS A 224 -19.29 -4.96 -19.92
C LYS A 224 -18.85 -5.62 -18.61
N VAL A 225 -19.40 -5.18 -17.48
CA VAL A 225 -19.11 -5.82 -16.19
C VAL A 225 -19.63 -7.26 -16.20
N GLY A 226 -18.80 -8.20 -15.78
CA GLY A 226 -19.10 -9.62 -15.87
C GLY A 226 -18.58 -10.30 -17.14
N ASP A 227 -18.61 -9.64 -18.31
CA ASP A 227 -17.88 -10.07 -19.51
C ASP A 227 -16.37 -9.86 -19.33
N ILE A 228 -15.99 -8.71 -18.76
CA ILE A 228 -14.63 -8.40 -18.30
C ILE A 228 -14.62 -8.50 -16.77
N LYS A 229 -13.87 -9.46 -16.24
CA LYS A 229 -13.70 -9.68 -14.80
C LYS A 229 -12.66 -8.73 -14.23
N LEU A 230 -12.81 -8.39 -12.94
CA LEU A 230 -11.87 -7.52 -12.26
C LEU A 230 -11.33 -8.16 -10.99
N THR A 231 -10.05 -7.99 -10.73
CA THR A 231 -9.46 -8.30 -9.41
C THR A 231 -8.43 -7.25 -9.04
N GLY A 232 -8.15 -7.10 -7.76
CA GLY A 232 -7.17 -6.13 -7.28
C GLY A 232 -7.43 -5.70 -5.86
N LEU A 233 -7.30 -4.40 -5.61
CA LEU A 233 -7.35 -3.82 -4.28
C LEU A 233 -8.43 -2.73 -4.21
N ALA A 234 -9.35 -2.83 -3.26
CA ALA A 234 -10.28 -1.75 -2.94
C ALA A 234 -10.85 -1.90 -1.53
N PRO A 235 -11.42 -0.83 -0.95
CA PRO A 235 -12.37 -0.99 0.14
C PRO A 235 -13.54 -1.86 -0.31
N ALA A 236 -13.73 -3.02 0.35
CA ALA A 236 -14.79 -3.97 -0.01
C ALA A 236 -16.19 -3.33 -0.02
N SER A 237 -16.41 -2.31 0.81
CA SER A 237 -17.65 -1.53 0.84
C SER A 237 -17.98 -0.84 -0.49
N LEU A 238 -16.97 -0.42 -1.26
CA LEU A 238 -17.15 0.27 -2.55
C LEU A 238 -17.42 -0.68 -3.72
N ILE A 239 -17.06 -1.96 -3.58
CA ILE A 239 -17.16 -2.96 -4.64
C ILE A 239 -18.02 -4.17 -4.25
N ARG A 240 -18.66 -4.14 -3.07
CA ARG A 240 -19.47 -5.22 -2.51
C ARG A 240 -20.43 -5.82 -3.52
N LYS A 241 -21.22 -4.99 -4.21
CA LYS A 241 -22.17 -5.38 -5.24
C LYS A 241 -21.51 -6.27 -6.31
N TYR A 242 -20.36 -5.88 -6.79
CA TYR A 242 -19.66 -6.59 -7.87
C TYR A 242 -19.03 -7.88 -7.38
N ILE A 243 -18.63 -7.95 -6.10
CA ILE A 243 -18.17 -9.20 -5.47
C ILE A 243 -19.36 -10.16 -5.35
N GLU A 244 -20.51 -9.71 -4.83
CA GLU A 244 -21.74 -10.53 -4.70
C GLU A 244 -22.22 -11.07 -6.05
N GLU A 245 -22.04 -10.32 -7.14
CA GLU A 245 -22.37 -10.71 -8.52
C GLU A 245 -21.28 -11.61 -9.16
N GLY A 246 -20.14 -11.83 -8.50
CA GLY A 246 -19.02 -12.64 -9.02
C GLY A 246 -18.29 -12.01 -10.22
N SER A 247 -18.38 -10.68 -10.40
CA SER A 247 -17.67 -9.93 -11.44
C SER A 247 -16.36 -9.34 -10.95
N VAL A 248 -16.19 -9.21 -9.64
CA VAL A 248 -14.98 -8.71 -8.98
C VAL A 248 -14.55 -9.67 -7.87
N GLN A 249 -13.24 -9.89 -7.71
CA GLN A 249 -12.63 -10.41 -6.50
C GLN A 249 -11.66 -9.37 -5.94
N ASP A 250 -11.59 -9.24 -4.63
CA ASP A 250 -10.71 -8.29 -3.95
C ASP A 250 -9.56 -9.02 -3.25
N ILE A 251 -8.41 -8.38 -3.16
CA ILE A 251 -7.29 -8.85 -2.34
C ILE A 251 -7.25 -7.96 -1.11
N TRP A 252 -7.50 -8.54 0.05
CA TRP A 252 -7.71 -7.81 1.27
C TRP A 252 -6.68 -8.08 2.36
N TRP A 253 -6.35 -7.07 3.10
CA TRP A 253 -5.72 -7.11 4.43
C TRP A 253 -6.37 -6.06 5.33
N ASN A 254 -6.15 -6.16 6.64
CA ASN A 254 -6.73 -5.19 7.57
C ASN A 254 -5.93 -3.89 7.56
N VAL A 255 -6.47 -2.87 6.90
CA VAL A 255 -5.82 -1.57 6.72
C VAL A 255 -5.75 -0.77 8.02
N THR A 256 -6.76 -0.91 8.91
CA THR A 256 -6.71 -0.35 10.27
C THR A 256 -5.53 -0.93 11.05
N ASP A 257 -5.34 -2.26 10.98
CA ASP A 257 -4.23 -2.94 11.64
C ASP A 257 -2.87 -2.52 11.06
N LEU A 258 -2.79 -2.21 9.75
CA LEU A 258 -1.57 -1.69 9.15
C LEU A 258 -1.16 -0.34 9.75
N GLY A 259 -2.09 0.59 9.88
CA GLY A 259 -1.83 1.89 10.50
C GLY A 259 -1.50 1.78 11.98
N TYR A 260 -2.22 0.91 12.69
CA TYR A 260 -1.98 0.59 14.10
C TYR A 260 -0.57 0.01 14.31
N LEU A 261 -0.17 -0.97 13.49
CA LEU A 261 1.17 -1.56 13.53
C LEU A 261 2.26 -0.53 13.20
N ALA A 262 2.04 0.30 12.18
CA ALA A 262 3.00 1.34 11.79
C ALA A 262 3.25 2.34 12.93
N TYR A 263 2.20 2.72 13.67
CA TYR A 263 2.34 3.58 14.84
C TYR A 263 3.17 2.91 15.95
N HIS A 264 2.87 1.64 16.30
CA HIS A 264 3.63 0.89 17.31
C HIS A 264 5.10 0.73 16.92
N ALA A 265 5.39 0.39 15.66
CA ALA A 265 6.76 0.30 15.14
C ALA A 265 7.51 1.64 15.25
N ALA A 266 6.84 2.75 14.92
CA ALA A 266 7.40 4.10 15.05
C ALA A 266 7.71 4.44 16.50
N GLN A 267 6.83 4.13 17.44
CA GLN A 267 7.06 4.38 18.87
C GLN A 267 8.16 3.50 19.44
N ALA A 268 8.18 2.21 19.13
CA ALA A 268 9.24 1.30 19.57
C ALA A 268 10.63 1.80 19.11
N LEU A 269 10.73 2.32 17.89
CA LEU A 269 11.95 2.95 17.37
C LEU A 269 12.26 4.26 18.11
N ALA A 270 11.26 5.09 18.40
CA ALA A 270 11.44 6.39 19.08
C ALA A 270 11.90 6.22 20.54
N MET A 271 11.36 5.21 21.21
CA MET A 271 11.71 4.87 22.60
C MET A 271 13.00 4.03 22.72
N CYS A 272 13.61 3.66 21.59
CA CYS A 272 14.78 2.78 21.49
C CYS A 272 14.55 1.36 22.05
N ASP A 273 13.32 0.87 22.03
CA ASP A 273 13.02 -0.53 22.33
C ASP A 273 13.57 -1.44 21.23
N ILE A 274 13.68 -0.91 20.02
CA ILE A 274 14.30 -1.52 18.84
C ILE A 274 15.21 -0.51 18.13
N THR A 275 16.12 -1.04 17.30
CA THR A 275 16.99 -0.23 16.42
C THR A 275 16.60 -0.34 14.95
N GLY A 276 15.74 -1.30 14.60
CA GLY A 276 15.37 -1.67 13.24
C GLY A 276 16.23 -2.80 12.67
N ALA A 277 17.04 -3.46 13.51
CA ALA A 277 17.88 -4.57 13.07
C ALA A 277 17.08 -5.87 12.90
N PRO A 278 17.42 -6.72 11.91
CA PRO A 278 16.79 -8.02 11.74
C PRO A 278 16.92 -8.89 13.01
N GLY A 279 15.83 -9.60 13.35
CA GLY A 279 15.73 -10.46 14.53
C GLY A 279 15.35 -9.74 15.83
N GLU A 280 15.27 -8.39 15.84
CA GLU A 280 14.65 -7.68 16.94
C GLU A 280 13.12 -7.85 16.88
N SER A 281 12.45 -7.68 18.02
CA SER A 281 10.99 -7.77 18.09
C SER A 281 10.42 -6.68 19.00
N PHE A 282 9.16 -6.33 18.77
CA PHE A 282 8.41 -5.37 19.60
C PHE A 282 6.96 -5.79 19.74
N GLU A 283 6.30 -5.27 20.78
CA GLU A 283 4.88 -5.48 20.99
C GLU A 283 4.05 -4.41 20.31
N ALA A 284 3.02 -4.83 19.56
CA ALA A 284 2.09 -3.95 18.85
C ALA A 284 0.67 -4.08 19.45
N GLY A 285 0.55 -3.82 20.75
CA GLY A 285 -0.71 -3.80 21.48
C GLY A 285 -1.59 -5.02 21.20
N ARG A 286 -2.81 -4.81 20.69
CA ARG A 286 -3.77 -5.89 20.39
C ARG A 286 -3.32 -6.86 19.29
N LEU A 287 -2.34 -6.49 18.49
CA LEU A 287 -1.81 -7.34 17.41
C LEU A 287 -0.75 -8.33 17.91
N GLY A 288 -0.21 -8.13 19.13
CA GLY A 288 0.83 -8.98 19.72
C GLY A 288 2.23 -8.63 19.24
N SER A 289 3.12 -9.61 19.25
CA SER A 289 4.55 -9.42 18.98
C SER A 289 4.87 -9.55 17.50
N TYR A 290 5.73 -8.64 16.98
CA TYR A 290 6.26 -8.67 15.62
C TYR A 290 7.77 -8.74 15.63
N GLU A 291 8.32 -9.56 14.75
CA GLU A 291 9.75 -9.69 14.50
C GLU A 291 10.14 -8.87 13.27
N ILE A 292 11.28 -8.20 13.35
CA ILE A 292 11.88 -7.46 12.23
C ILE A 292 12.65 -8.44 11.35
N GLY A 293 12.23 -8.55 10.12
CA GLY A 293 12.88 -9.36 9.09
C GLY A 293 14.07 -8.65 8.43
N ASP A 294 14.54 -9.25 7.35
CA ASP A 294 15.63 -8.70 6.54
C ASP A 294 15.28 -7.28 6.05
N ASN A 295 16.31 -6.44 5.92
CA ASN A 295 16.17 -5.03 5.50
C ASN A 295 15.24 -4.16 6.37
N GLY A 296 14.97 -4.56 7.62
CA GLY A 296 14.10 -3.81 8.52
C GLY A 296 12.61 -3.94 8.17
N GLU A 297 12.20 -5.02 7.50
CA GLU A 297 10.81 -5.25 7.12
C GLU A 297 10.02 -5.88 8.27
N VAL A 298 8.82 -5.35 8.51
CA VAL A 298 7.83 -5.89 9.45
C VAL A 298 6.57 -6.19 8.65
N VAL A 299 6.14 -7.46 8.60
CA VAL A 299 4.99 -7.88 7.80
C VAL A 299 3.76 -7.99 8.68
N LEU A 300 2.68 -7.26 8.34
CA LEU A 300 1.42 -7.27 9.08
C LEU A 300 0.82 -8.69 9.16
N GLY A 301 0.78 -9.38 8.02
CA GLY A 301 0.26 -10.75 7.96
C GLY A 301 -0.18 -11.16 6.56
N PRO A 302 -0.83 -12.32 6.43
CA PRO A 302 -1.28 -12.79 5.14
C PRO A 302 -2.48 -11.98 4.64
N ALA A 303 -2.44 -11.59 3.36
CA ALA A 303 -3.61 -11.10 2.66
C ALA A 303 -4.59 -12.25 2.36
N LYS A 304 -5.83 -11.92 1.97
CA LYS A 304 -6.88 -12.89 1.63
C LYS A 304 -7.57 -12.48 0.34
N ILE A 305 -8.00 -13.46 -0.44
CA ILE A 305 -8.91 -13.23 -1.59
C ILE A 305 -10.33 -13.14 -1.04
N VAL A 306 -11.01 -12.06 -1.35
CA VAL A 306 -12.42 -11.84 -0.98
C VAL A 306 -13.28 -12.25 -2.17
N THR A 307 -14.20 -13.17 -1.89
CA THR A 307 -15.13 -13.77 -2.85
C THR A 307 -16.56 -13.68 -2.31
N PRO A 308 -17.62 -14.00 -3.08
CA PRO A 308 -18.99 -14.01 -2.57
C PRO A 308 -19.18 -14.87 -1.31
N GLU A 309 -18.39 -15.95 -1.17
CA GLU A 309 -18.53 -16.95 -0.10
C GLU A 309 -18.01 -16.43 1.25
N ASN A 310 -17.04 -15.49 1.24
CA ASN A 310 -16.39 -14.99 2.46
C ASN A 310 -16.54 -13.48 2.70
N LEU A 311 -17.24 -12.78 1.80
CA LEU A 311 -17.37 -11.31 1.83
C LEU A 311 -17.85 -10.74 3.18
N ASP A 312 -18.73 -11.45 3.88
CA ASP A 312 -19.29 -10.98 5.15
C ASP A 312 -18.28 -11.00 6.31
N GLU A 313 -17.10 -11.62 6.13
CA GLU A 313 -15.99 -11.57 7.09
C GLU A 313 -15.24 -10.22 7.05
N PHE A 314 -15.41 -9.42 5.98
CA PHE A 314 -14.68 -8.18 5.72
C PHE A 314 -15.59 -6.97 5.87
N LYS A 315 -15.22 -6.05 6.75
CA LYS A 315 -16.04 -4.88 7.13
C LYS A 315 -15.53 -3.54 6.59
N PHE A 316 -14.46 -3.56 5.80
CA PHE A 316 -13.85 -2.34 5.26
C PHE A 316 -14.31 -2.06 3.83
#